data_640b385288756e8f10a0fecb12bc6ced
#
_entry.id   640b385288756e8f10a0fecb12bc6ced
#
_cell.length_a   1.000
_cell.length_b   1.000
_cell.length_c   1.000
_cell.angle_alpha   90.00
_cell.angle_beta   90.00
_cell.angle_gamma   90.00
#
_symmetry.space_group_name_H-M   'P 1'
#
loop_
_entity.id
_entity.type
_entity.pdbx_description
1 polymer ?
#
loop_
_entity_poly.entity_id
_entity_poly.type
_entity_poly.pdbx_seq_one_letter_code
_entity_poly.pdbx_strand_id
1 'polypeptide(L)'
;MKTALVIMAAGIGSRFGGGIKQLAAVGPNGEIIMDYSIHDAIKAGFDKIVFIIRHDIEEAFKEAIGNRIEKTCADLGIEIAYAFQEKDAIPAGYEVPAERSKPWGTGQAVLACKNVIKEPFAVINADDYYGKEAFVQIHNFLQGYTPDKPNALSMAGFVLKLSLIHISEPTRLQLIS
;
A
#
# COMPACT_ATOMS: atom_id res chain seq x y z
N MET A 1 9.31 12.12 -14.90
CA MET A 1 10.05 10.99 -14.25
C MET A 1 9.02 9.95 -13.86
N LYS A 2 9.31 8.64 -14.04
CA LYS A 2 8.39 7.58 -13.58
C LYS A 2 8.28 7.59 -12.05
N THR A 3 7.09 7.27 -11.54
CA THR A 3 6.81 7.17 -10.10
C THR A 3 5.96 5.93 -9.81
N ALA A 4 6.17 5.31 -8.65
CA ALA A 4 5.43 4.12 -8.25
C ALA A 4 4.51 4.38 -7.04
N LEU A 5 3.34 3.75 -7.06
CA LEU A 5 2.50 3.59 -5.87
C LEU A 5 2.68 2.18 -5.32
N VAL A 6 3.07 2.07 -4.07
CA VAL A 6 3.22 0.81 -3.33
C VAL A 6 2.03 0.62 -2.41
N ILE A 7 1.36 -0.51 -2.54
CA ILE A 7 0.16 -0.85 -1.76
C ILE A 7 0.48 -2.02 -0.83
N MET A 8 0.44 -1.77 0.48
CA MET A 8 0.69 -2.80 1.49
C MET A 8 -0.55 -3.67 1.69
N ALA A 9 -0.56 -4.84 1.08
CA ALA A 9 -1.66 -5.81 1.09
C ALA A 9 -1.32 -7.14 1.78
N ALA A 10 -0.13 -7.30 2.37
CA ALA A 10 0.31 -8.53 3.04
C ALA A 10 -0.49 -8.88 4.32
N GLY A 11 -1.15 -7.89 4.93
CA GLY A 11 -2.03 -8.08 6.10
C GLY A 11 -3.42 -8.62 5.79
N ILE A 12 -3.71 -8.84 4.53
CA ILE A 12 -5.00 -9.34 4.03
C ILE A 12 -5.31 -10.72 4.64
N GLY A 13 -6.42 -10.85 5.32
CA GLY A 13 -7.01 -12.13 5.71
C GLY A 13 -6.76 -12.61 7.12
N SER A 14 -5.96 -11.93 7.97
CA SER A 14 -5.59 -12.48 9.29
C SER A 14 -6.60 -12.29 10.43
N ARG A 15 -7.69 -11.54 10.24
CA ARG A 15 -8.57 -11.13 11.35
C ARG A 15 -10.06 -11.49 11.24
N PHE A 16 -10.52 -12.04 10.11
CA PHE A 16 -11.94 -12.35 9.91
C PHE A 16 -12.13 -13.71 9.23
N GLY A 17 -12.63 -14.68 9.96
CA GLY A 17 -13.08 -16.01 9.61
C GLY A 17 -13.27 -16.37 8.13
N GLY A 18 -12.19 -16.51 7.36
CA GLY A 18 -12.18 -17.11 6.04
C GLY A 18 -12.40 -16.20 4.83
N GLY A 19 -12.49 -14.86 5.00
CA GLY A 19 -12.60 -13.93 3.88
C GLY A 19 -11.48 -12.86 3.86
N ILE A 20 -11.10 -12.42 2.68
CA ILE A 20 -10.14 -11.32 2.54
C ILE A 20 -10.92 -9.99 2.70
N LYS A 21 -10.87 -9.39 3.90
CA LYS A 21 -11.67 -8.20 4.26
C LYS A 21 -11.42 -6.98 3.33
N GLN A 22 -10.19 -6.81 2.85
CA GLN A 22 -9.84 -5.73 1.93
C GLN A 22 -10.48 -5.89 0.55
N LEU A 23 -11.15 -7.02 0.31
CA LEU A 23 -11.94 -7.29 -0.89
C LEU A 23 -13.43 -7.04 -0.69
N ALA A 24 -13.83 -6.52 0.47
CA ALA A 24 -15.22 -6.13 0.67
C ALA A 24 -15.58 -5.01 -0.30
N ALA A 25 -16.63 -5.24 -1.10
CA ALA A 25 -17.15 -4.23 -1.99
C ALA A 25 -17.70 -3.04 -1.19
N VAL A 26 -17.29 -1.85 -1.57
CA VAL A 26 -17.74 -0.57 -0.99
C VAL A 26 -18.45 0.29 -2.01
N GLY A 27 -18.26 0.01 -3.31
CA GLY A 27 -18.90 0.71 -4.41
C GLY A 27 -20.11 -0.04 -4.98
N PRO A 28 -20.95 0.65 -5.77
CA PRO A 28 -22.20 0.09 -6.31
C PRO A 28 -21.99 -1.03 -7.34
N ASN A 29 -20.82 -1.11 -7.99
CA ASN A 29 -20.50 -2.12 -8.99
C ASN A 29 -19.48 -3.15 -8.47
N GLY A 30 -19.30 -3.25 -7.15
CA GLY A 30 -18.36 -4.17 -6.54
C GLY A 30 -16.94 -3.63 -6.39
N GLU A 31 -16.74 -2.32 -6.55
CA GLU A 31 -15.44 -1.70 -6.31
C GLU A 31 -15.03 -1.84 -4.84
N ILE A 32 -13.75 -2.08 -4.62
CA ILE A 32 -13.12 -2.12 -3.30
C ILE A 32 -12.34 -0.82 -3.04
N ILE A 33 -11.90 -0.58 -1.80
CA ILE A 33 -11.14 0.64 -1.43
C ILE A 33 -9.90 0.84 -2.32
N MET A 34 -9.17 -0.24 -2.61
CA MET A 34 -7.99 -0.17 -3.48
C MET A 34 -8.29 0.33 -4.90
N ASP A 35 -9.46 0.03 -5.46
CA ASP A 35 -9.82 0.49 -6.80
C ASP A 35 -9.85 2.02 -6.87
N TYR A 36 -10.41 2.66 -5.84
CA TYR A 36 -10.45 4.12 -5.75
C TYR A 36 -9.05 4.70 -5.58
N SER A 37 -8.23 4.10 -4.72
CA SER A 37 -6.83 4.52 -4.50
C SER A 37 -6.00 4.40 -5.79
N ILE A 38 -6.11 3.29 -6.52
CA ILE A 38 -5.40 3.05 -7.78
C ILE A 38 -5.89 4.02 -8.86
N HIS A 39 -7.20 4.19 -9.00
CA HIS A 39 -7.79 5.13 -9.96
C HIS A 39 -7.27 6.55 -9.72
N ASP A 40 -7.27 7.03 -8.47
CA ASP A 40 -6.85 8.39 -8.16
C ASP A 40 -5.33 8.56 -8.30
N ALA A 41 -4.54 7.54 -7.98
CA ALA A 41 -3.10 7.55 -8.22
C ALA A 41 -2.76 7.63 -9.72
N ILE A 42 -3.42 6.84 -10.57
CA ILE A 42 -3.24 6.89 -12.02
C ILE A 42 -3.62 8.29 -12.54
N LYS A 43 -4.72 8.84 -12.07
CA LYS A 43 -5.16 10.21 -12.39
C LYS A 43 -4.17 11.29 -11.96
N ALA A 44 -3.46 11.06 -10.83
CA ALA A 44 -2.41 11.95 -10.35
C ALA A 44 -1.11 11.85 -11.15
N GLY A 45 -0.93 10.76 -11.95
CA GLY A 45 0.22 10.58 -12.83
C GLY A 45 1.19 9.47 -12.42
N PHE A 46 0.83 8.60 -11.48
CA PHE A 46 1.64 7.41 -11.18
C PHE A 46 1.65 6.44 -12.36
N ASP A 47 2.83 5.91 -12.69
CA ASP A 47 3.08 5.06 -13.86
C ASP A 47 3.18 3.57 -13.51
N LYS A 48 3.30 3.26 -12.23
CA LYS A 48 3.51 1.89 -11.73
C LYS A 48 2.78 1.67 -10.41
N ILE A 49 2.16 0.50 -10.31
CA ILE A 49 1.53 0.03 -9.07
C ILE A 49 2.27 -1.23 -8.60
N VAL A 50 2.67 -1.26 -7.34
CA VAL A 50 3.36 -2.42 -6.74
C VAL A 50 2.54 -2.91 -5.55
N PHE A 51 2.10 -4.17 -5.62
CA PHE A 51 1.43 -4.81 -4.49
C PHE A 51 2.43 -5.55 -3.61
N ILE A 52 2.44 -5.25 -2.31
CA ILE A 52 3.14 -6.06 -1.32
C ILE A 52 2.15 -7.08 -0.77
N ILE A 53 2.38 -8.35 -1.09
CA ILE A 53 1.56 -9.47 -0.65
C ILE A 53 2.44 -10.54 0.01
N ARG A 54 1.84 -11.64 0.46
CA ARG A 54 2.55 -12.88 0.85
C ARG A 54 2.34 -13.93 -0.22
N HIS A 55 3.29 -14.84 -0.37
CA HIS A 55 3.16 -15.93 -1.36
C HIS A 55 1.95 -16.84 -1.09
N ASP A 56 1.60 -17.06 0.18
CA ASP A 56 0.47 -17.92 0.56
C ASP A 56 -0.92 -17.38 0.14
N ILE A 57 -1.00 -16.09 -0.20
CA ILE A 57 -2.25 -15.46 -0.68
C ILE A 57 -2.19 -15.03 -2.15
N GLU A 58 -1.09 -15.27 -2.86
CA GLU A 58 -0.87 -14.73 -4.21
C GLU A 58 -1.97 -15.13 -5.18
N GLU A 59 -2.27 -16.43 -5.26
CA GLU A 59 -3.30 -16.94 -6.19
C GLU A 59 -4.67 -16.34 -5.87
N ALA A 60 -5.09 -16.38 -4.60
CA ALA A 60 -6.37 -15.83 -4.18
C ALA A 60 -6.45 -14.31 -4.41
N PHE A 61 -5.35 -13.58 -4.19
CA PHE A 61 -5.28 -12.15 -4.46
C PHE A 61 -5.42 -11.85 -5.95
N LYS A 62 -4.68 -12.57 -6.81
CA LYS A 62 -4.74 -12.39 -8.26
C LYS A 62 -6.11 -12.73 -8.82
N GLU A 63 -6.72 -13.83 -8.37
CA GLU A 63 -8.06 -14.23 -8.79
C GLU A 63 -9.12 -13.19 -8.38
N ALA A 64 -9.04 -12.71 -7.16
CA ALA A 64 -10.04 -11.79 -6.61
C ALA A 64 -9.98 -10.39 -7.21
N ILE A 65 -8.77 -9.84 -7.37
CA ILE A 65 -8.56 -8.46 -7.83
C ILE A 65 -7.41 -8.28 -8.82
N GLY A 66 -6.31 -9.02 -8.65
CA GLY A 66 -5.08 -8.79 -9.42
C GLY A 66 -5.31 -8.83 -10.92
N ASN A 67 -5.92 -9.88 -11.42
CA ASN A 67 -6.18 -10.07 -12.85
C ASN A 67 -7.03 -8.94 -13.45
N ARG A 68 -8.02 -8.43 -12.70
CA ARG A 68 -8.87 -7.32 -13.14
C ARG A 68 -8.09 -6.01 -13.19
N ILE A 69 -7.30 -5.73 -12.16
CA ILE A 69 -6.47 -4.53 -12.10
C ILE A 69 -5.36 -4.58 -13.15
N GLU A 70 -4.68 -5.71 -13.33
CA GLU A 70 -3.66 -5.90 -14.36
C GLU A 70 -4.19 -5.58 -15.75
N LYS A 71 -5.36 -6.12 -16.10
CA LYS A 71 -6.00 -5.84 -17.39
C LYS A 71 -6.29 -4.35 -17.57
N THR A 72 -6.93 -3.73 -16.57
CA THR A 72 -7.26 -2.31 -16.63
C THR A 72 -6.02 -1.42 -16.74
N CYS A 73 -4.96 -1.75 -15.98
CA CYS A 73 -3.71 -1.00 -15.99
C CYS A 73 -2.94 -1.20 -17.31
N ALA A 74 -2.96 -2.41 -17.88
CA ALA A 74 -2.32 -2.67 -19.17
C ALA A 74 -2.94 -1.83 -20.30
N ASP A 75 -4.26 -1.69 -20.32
CA ASP A 75 -4.99 -0.86 -21.28
C ASP A 75 -4.62 0.64 -21.15
N LEU A 76 -4.18 1.07 -19.96
CA LEU A 76 -3.75 2.43 -19.66
C LEU A 76 -2.22 2.63 -19.75
N GLY A 77 -1.46 1.60 -20.05
CA GLY A 77 0.01 1.65 -20.08
C GLY A 77 0.67 1.76 -18.70
N ILE A 78 -0.02 1.36 -17.63
CA ILE A 78 0.46 1.36 -16.26
C ILE A 78 1.10 0.01 -15.93
N GLU A 79 2.32 0.03 -15.40
CA GLU A 79 3.04 -1.17 -14.99
C GLU A 79 2.48 -1.72 -13.67
N ILE A 80 2.23 -3.04 -13.60
CA ILE A 80 1.91 -3.74 -12.36
C ILE A 80 3.07 -4.64 -11.96
N ALA A 81 3.43 -4.65 -10.68
CA ALA A 81 4.42 -5.55 -10.12
C ALA A 81 4.00 -6.05 -8.74
N TYR A 82 4.62 -7.16 -8.32
CA TYR A 82 4.40 -7.76 -7.00
C TYR A 82 5.71 -7.83 -6.24
N ALA A 83 5.65 -7.55 -4.95
CA ALA A 83 6.72 -7.76 -3.99
C ALA A 83 6.19 -8.65 -2.87
N PHE A 84 7.03 -9.55 -2.38
CA PHE A 84 6.61 -10.56 -1.40
C PHE A 84 7.23 -10.28 -0.03
N GLN A 85 6.35 -10.07 0.95
CA GLN A 85 6.76 -9.92 2.34
C GLN A 85 6.88 -11.30 2.99
N GLU A 86 8.10 -11.77 3.15
CA GLU A 86 8.40 -13.05 3.79
C GLU A 86 8.94 -12.84 5.21
N LYS A 87 8.53 -13.71 6.15
CA LYS A 87 8.95 -13.58 7.54
C LYS A 87 10.42 -13.98 7.75
N ASP A 88 10.99 -14.78 6.87
CA ASP A 88 12.39 -15.23 6.86
C ASP A 88 13.32 -14.32 6.05
N ALA A 89 12.76 -13.35 5.32
CA ALA A 89 13.51 -12.31 4.63
C ALA A 89 14.05 -11.28 5.64
N ILE A 90 15.03 -11.68 6.45
CA ILE A 90 15.70 -10.88 7.47
C ILE A 90 17.18 -10.72 7.16
N PRO A 91 17.87 -9.71 7.72
CA PRO A 91 19.30 -9.53 7.52
C PRO A 91 20.13 -10.74 8.00
N ALA A 92 21.28 -10.94 7.36
CA ALA A 92 22.20 -12.00 7.78
C ALA A 92 22.63 -11.83 9.25
N GLY A 93 22.71 -12.94 9.97
CA GLY A 93 23.06 -12.99 11.40
C GLY A 93 21.89 -12.87 12.37
N TYR A 94 20.67 -12.76 11.86
CA TYR A 94 19.45 -12.82 12.68
C TYR A 94 18.68 -14.11 12.39
N GLU A 95 17.96 -14.60 13.40
CA GLU A 95 17.08 -15.77 13.27
C GLU A 95 15.62 -15.36 13.53
N VAL A 96 14.70 -16.02 12.84
CA VAL A 96 13.27 -15.83 13.08
C VAL A 96 12.88 -16.61 14.32
N PRO A 97 12.30 -15.99 15.37
CA PRO A 97 11.79 -16.72 16.52
C PRO A 97 10.81 -17.81 16.11
N ALA A 98 10.95 -19.02 16.67
CA ALA A 98 10.16 -20.18 16.27
C ALA A 98 8.65 -19.97 16.42
N GLU A 99 8.22 -19.20 17.43
CA GLU A 99 6.83 -18.87 17.72
C GLU A 99 6.26 -17.76 16.83
N ARG A 100 7.10 -17.12 15.98
CA ARG A 100 6.65 -16.00 15.18
C ARG A 100 5.80 -16.46 13.99
N SER A 101 4.52 -16.16 14.04
CA SER A 101 3.55 -16.48 12.98
C SER A 101 3.21 -15.29 12.08
N LYS A 102 3.45 -14.03 12.56
CA LYS A 102 3.07 -12.82 11.85
C LYS A 102 4.23 -12.22 11.05
N PRO A 103 3.96 -11.56 9.92
CA PRO A 103 4.97 -10.77 9.21
C PRO A 103 5.60 -9.71 10.13
N TRP A 104 6.74 -9.17 9.71
CA TRP A 104 7.37 -8.02 10.34
C TRP A 104 6.57 -6.75 10.04
N GLY A 105 6.95 -5.63 10.63
CA GLY A 105 6.23 -4.36 10.46
C GLY A 105 6.31 -3.77 9.04
N THR A 106 5.72 -2.59 8.88
CA THR A 106 5.60 -1.87 7.60
C THR A 106 6.95 -1.57 6.95
N GLY A 107 7.99 -1.27 7.75
CA GLY A 107 9.34 -1.04 7.23
C GLY A 107 9.92 -2.24 6.47
N GLN A 108 9.72 -3.46 6.98
CA GLN A 108 10.16 -4.68 6.29
C GLN A 108 9.31 -4.96 5.05
N ALA A 109 8.02 -4.64 5.10
CA ALA A 109 7.15 -4.73 3.92
C ALA A 109 7.69 -3.84 2.77
N VAL A 110 8.02 -2.59 3.05
CA VAL A 110 8.61 -1.67 2.06
C VAL A 110 9.97 -2.17 1.59
N LEU A 111 10.80 -2.72 2.48
CA LEU A 111 12.11 -3.29 2.12
C LEU A 111 12.00 -4.46 1.13
N ALA A 112 10.90 -5.23 1.16
CA ALA A 112 10.66 -6.29 0.18
C ALA A 112 10.60 -5.76 -1.28
N CYS A 113 10.31 -4.48 -1.46
CA CYS A 113 10.24 -3.85 -2.77
C CYS A 113 11.60 -3.44 -3.36
N LYS A 114 12.73 -3.55 -2.64
CA LYS A 114 14.04 -3.00 -3.03
C LYS A 114 14.54 -3.46 -4.41
N ASN A 115 14.12 -4.64 -4.87
CA ASN A 115 14.51 -5.20 -6.17
C ASN A 115 13.45 -4.95 -7.26
N VAL A 116 12.27 -4.44 -6.88
CA VAL A 116 11.11 -4.21 -7.75
C VAL A 116 10.98 -2.73 -8.11
N ILE A 117 11.37 -1.83 -7.19
CA ILE A 117 11.23 -0.38 -7.34
C ILE A 117 12.62 0.24 -7.49
N LYS A 118 12.75 1.11 -8.49
CA LYS A 118 13.96 1.92 -8.74
C LYS A 118 13.63 3.40 -8.86
N GLU A 119 12.36 3.72 -9.01
CA GLU A 119 11.79 5.06 -9.13
C GLU A 119 11.36 5.61 -7.77
N PRO A 120 11.20 6.93 -7.63
CA PRO A 120 10.54 7.54 -6.47
C PRO A 120 9.13 6.95 -6.29
N PHE A 121 8.75 6.69 -5.05
CA PHE A 121 7.51 5.98 -4.75
C PHE A 121 6.77 6.52 -3.54
N ALA A 122 5.46 6.34 -3.53
CA ALA A 122 4.59 6.52 -2.38
C ALA A 122 4.14 5.16 -1.82
N VAL A 123 3.83 5.10 -0.54
CA VAL A 123 3.34 3.89 0.15
C VAL A 123 1.99 4.17 0.77
N ILE A 124 1.04 3.25 0.57
CA ILE A 124 -0.30 3.29 1.18
C ILE A 124 -0.69 1.93 1.76
N ASN A 125 -1.66 1.92 2.67
CA ASN A 125 -2.34 0.71 3.10
C ASN A 125 -3.42 0.32 2.09
N ALA A 126 -3.67 -0.97 1.93
CA ALA A 126 -4.68 -1.50 1.02
C ALA A 126 -6.12 -1.23 1.47
N ASP A 127 -6.35 -1.00 2.76
CA ASP A 127 -7.64 -0.83 3.41
C ASP A 127 -7.96 0.61 3.84
N ASP A 128 -7.09 1.56 3.48
CA ASP A 128 -7.28 2.98 3.74
C ASP A 128 -7.51 3.76 2.43
N TYR A 129 -8.38 4.77 2.48
CA TYR A 129 -8.55 5.73 1.41
C TYR A 129 -8.03 7.12 1.82
N TYR A 130 -7.07 7.63 1.08
CA TYR A 130 -6.32 8.84 1.41
C TYR A 130 -6.87 10.11 0.75
N GLY A 131 -7.82 9.96 -0.16
CA GLY A 131 -8.39 11.07 -0.91
C GLY A 131 -7.54 11.49 -2.11
N LYS A 132 -8.23 11.93 -3.15
CA LYS A 132 -7.65 12.31 -4.46
C LYS A 132 -6.52 13.32 -4.34
N GLU A 133 -6.71 14.34 -3.52
CA GLU A 133 -5.74 15.44 -3.36
C GLU A 133 -4.41 14.94 -2.77
N ALA A 134 -4.43 13.96 -1.87
CA ALA A 134 -3.21 13.39 -1.31
C ALA A 134 -2.33 12.75 -2.39
N PHE A 135 -2.92 12.03 -3.34
CA PHE A 135 -2.18 11.43 -4.46
C PHE A 135 -1.54 12.50 -5.35
N VAL A 136 -2.27 13.58 -5.65
CA VAL A 136 -1.75 14.70 -6.47
C VAL A 136 -0.56 15.36 -5.76
N GLN A 137 -0.69 15.68 -4.48
CA GLN A 137 0.37 16.36 -3.73
C GLN A 137 1.62 15.49 -3.59
N ILE A 138 1.47 14.22 -3.24
CA ILE A 138 2.58 13.29 -3.13
C ILE A 138 3.25 13.05 -4.50
N HIS A 139 2.47 12.87 -5.56
CA HIS A 139 3.04 12.74 -6.91
C HIS A 139 3.87 13.97 -7.31
N ASN A 140 3.35 15.17 -7.08
CA ASN A 140 4.07 16.41 -7.36
C ASN A 140 5.39 16.51 -6.56
N PHE A 141 5.38 16.09 -5.28
CA PHE A 141 6.58 16.01 -4.48
C PHE A 141 7.60 15.03 -5.09
N LEU A 142 7.15 13.83 -5.49
CA LEU A 142 8.02 12.81 -6.10
C LEU A 142 8.60 13.27 -7.44
N GLN A 143 7.84 14.00 -8.26
CA GLN A 143 8.33 14.60 -9.51
C GLN A 143 9.44 15.63 -9.29
N GLY A 144 9.46 16.27 -8.12
CA GLY A 144 10.51 17.21 -7.71
C GLY A 144 11.77 16.54 -7.12
N TYR A 145 11.86 15.20 -7.13
CA TYR A 145 13.03 14.50 -6.64
C TYR A 145 14.26 14.78 -7.51
N THR A 146 15.38 15.02 -6.85
CA THR A 146 16.69 15.22 -7.49
C THR A 146 17.76 14.42 -6.73
N PRO A 147 18.80 13.87 -7.40
CA PRO A 147 19.83 13.05 -6.77
C PRO A 147 20.63 13.75 -5.67
N ASP A 148 20.66 15.08 -5.66
CA ASP A 148 21.29 15.90 -4.61
C ASP A 148 20.47 15.93 -3.30
N LYS A 149 19.24 15.42 -3.31
CA LYS A 149 18.37 15.29 -2.14
C LYS A 149 18.01 13.82 -1.85
N PRO A 150 18.98 12.93 -1.62
CA PRO A 150 18.76 11.47 -1.61
C PRO A 150 17.83 11.00 -0.49
N ASN A 151 17.63 11.80 0.57
CA ASN A 151 16.78 11.45 1.71
C ASN A 151 15.53 12.33 1.82
N ALA A 152 15.05 12.88 0.69
CA ALA A 152 13.81 13.63 0.67
C ALA A 152 12.62 12.71 0.95
N LEU A 153 11.92 12.96 2.06
CA LEU A 153 10.73 12.23 2.49
C LEU A 153 9.56 13.18 2.63
N SER A 154 8.37 12.70 2.35
CA SER A 154 7.11 13.44 2.53
C SER A 154 6.03 12.52 3.07
N MET A 155 5.07 13.11 3.76
CA MET A 155 3.91 12.40 4.28
C MET A 155 2.66 13.29 4.11
N ALA A 156 1.58 12.72 3.61
CA ALA A 156 0.30 13.41 3.57
C ALA A 156 -0.29 13.48 5.00
N GLY A 157 -0.47 14.69 5.50
CA GLY A 157 -1.12 14.95 6.78
C GLY A 157 -2.58 15.33 6.58
N PHE A 158 -3.45 14.85 7.48
CA PHE A 158 -4.88 15.17 7.47
C PHE A 158 -5.25 15.97 8.72
N VAL A 159 -6.22 16.87 8.56
CA VAL A 159 -6.73 17.65 9.67
C VAL A 159 -7.52 16.74 10.60
N LEU A 160 -7.04 16.53 11.83
CA LEU A 160 -7.66 15.64 12.83
C LEU A 160 -9.14 15.96 13.09
N LYS A 161 -9.52 17.25 13.04
CA LYS A 161 -10.90 17.69 13.22
C LYS A 161 -11.89 17.03 12.25
N LEU A 162 -11.41 16.53 11.10
CA LEU A 162 -12.24 15.83 10.10
C LEU A 162 -12.29 14.31 10.35
N SER A 163 -11.54 13.79 11.32
CA SER A 163 -11.53 12.37 11.63
C SER A 163 -12.70 12.00 12.53
N LEU A 164 -13.62 11.20 12.01
CA LEU A 164 -14.77 10.69 12.78
C LEU A 164 -14.36 9.79 13.95
N ILE A 165 -13.20 9.14 13.88
CA ILE A 165 -12.66 8.28 14.95
C ILE A 165 -12.38 9.11 16.20
N HIS A 166 -11.86 10.32 16.04
CA HIS A 166 -11.56 11.22 17.17
C HIS A 166 -12.80 11.83 17.82
N ILE A 167 -13.93 11.82 17.13
CA ILE A 167 -15.22 12.25 17.67
C ILE A 167 -15.86 11.14 18.53
N SER A 168 -15.69 9.87 18.12
CA SER A 168 -16.29 8.71 18.77
C SER A 168 -15.43 8.08 19.88
N GLU A 169 -14.11 8.28 19.85
CA GLU A 169 -13.16 7.67 20.80
C GLU A 169 -12.15 8.70 21.36
N PRO A 170 -12.57 9.72 22.11
CA PRO A 170 -11.67 10.77 22.62
C PRO A 170 -10.61 10.25 23.61
N THR A 171 -10.83 9.07 24.19
CA THR A 171 -9.92 8.47 25.19
C THR A 171 -8.65 7.87 24.62
N ARG A 172 -8.56 7.59 23.31
CA ARG A 172 -7.33 7.05 22.69
C ARG A 172 -6.21 8.07 22.51
N LEU A 173 -6.52 9.36 22.55
CA LEU A 173 -5.52 10.44 22.46
C LEU A 173 -4.63 10.58 23.71
N GLN A 174 -4.96 9.94 24.84
CA GLN A 174 -4.18 10.01 26.07
C GLN A 174 -3.05 8.97 26.17
N LEU A 175 -2.90 8.07 25.17
CA LEU A 175 -1.92 6.98 25.20
C LEU A 175 -0.68 7.25 24.32
N ILE A 176 -0.51 8.45 23.79
CA ILE A 176 0.63 8.87 22.96
C ILE A 176 1.41 10.02 23.63
N SER A 177 1.47 10.03 24.93
CA SER A 177 2.39 10.91 25.68
C SER A 177 3.58 10.13 26.18
#